data_6ac630253a956fbd9c33c28c314ea872
#
_entry.id   6ac630253a956fbd9c33c28c314ea872
#
_cell.length_a   1.000
_cell.length_b   1.000
_cell.length_c   1.000
_cell.angle_alpha   90.00
_cell.angle_beta   90.00
_cell.angle_gamma   90.00
#
_symmetry.space_group_name_H-M   'P 1'
#
loop_
_entity.id
_entity.type
_entity.pdbx_description
1 polymer ?
#
loop_
_entity_poly.entity_id
_entity_poly.type
_entity_poly.pdbx_seq_one_letter_code
_entity_poly.pdbx_strand_id
1 'polypeptide(L)'
;MNSIWLEGRSGLAARVPFAPDDTTQTFDVAVIGAGITGLTTALLLARAGLEVVVLEARGAGDGTTGNSTGKISALHGTKLSRVARRHGHAVARAYATGNTEGRDWLLRYCEEHGVPTQTEDAHTYAQTREGTAGARDEWNACLQAGLPVRWETTADTPFPYYGGVRLPDQAQFNPAQLMESMVAQLEDHGAHFFSGMRVRSISGRGPLRITGNYAQDAGAGEFALEAQRCVLATGSPILDRGGFFAKLTANRSYCMSFDVPGPITRAMYLSVDAPLRSVRYAPSSTGDRLVVGGAGHVVGHPAHVREALRELAGWAQTHYPGATRTHSWAAQDYATISELPYAGPLLPGGKRIYLATGYDKWGMTNGIAASLALSSQILGGRMDWANAFASWSALDLRAIPAAIRLGSRVARDFAAGWATAMLTSRPGHAPVCTHLGGITTWNDAEDIWECPLHGSCFDAGGSVLWGPATETLDRLPADGAR
;
A
#
# COMPACT_ATOMS: atom_id res chain seq x y z
N MET A 1 -14.34 10.33 1.59
CA MET A 1 -14.54 8.89 1.26
C MET A 1 -13.95 8.05 2.39
N ASN A 2 -14.71 7.13 3.00
CA ASN A 2 -14.24 6.32 4.13
C ASN A 2 -14.38 4.82 3.82
N SER A 3 -13.37 4.05 4.23
CA SER A 3 -13.39 2.58 4.15
C SER A 3 -14.39 2.00 5.15
N ILE A 4 -15.08 0.92 4.75
CA ILE A 4 -15.97 0.16 5.66
C ILE A 4 -15.22 -0.40 6.88
N TRP A 5 -13.92 -0.54 6.79
CA TRP A 5 -13.09 -1.07 7.88
C TRP A 5 -12.80 -0.04 8.96
N LEU A 6 -12.81 1.24 8.60
CA LEU A 6 -12.47 2.37 9.47
C LEU A 6 -13.71 3.09 10.02
N GLU A 7 -14.91 2.65 9.62
CA GLU A 7 -16.17 3.24 10.10
C GLU A 7 -16.35 3.05 11.61
N GLY A 8 -16.66 4.14 12.31
CA GLY A 8 -16.93 4.13 13.76
C GLY A 8 -15.71 3.88 14.65
N ARG A 9 -14.50 3.86 14.09
CA ARG A 9 -13.25 3.63 14.83
C ARG A 9 -12.58 4.94 15.20
N SER A 10 -12.81 5.37 16.43
CA SER A 10 -12.03 6.44 17.09
C SER A 10 -10.81 5.90 17.87
N GLY A 11 -10.66 4.60 17.99
CA GLY A 11 -9.78 3.95 18.97
C GLY A 11 -8.32 3.75 18.59
N LEU A 12 -7.95 3.97 17.31
CA LEU A 12 -6.53 3.96 16.89
C LEU A 12 -5.95 5.36 16.77
N ALA A 13 -6.77 6.38 17.05
CA ALA A 13 -6.36 7.78 17.12
C ALA A 13 -5.72 8.08 18.48
N ALA A 14 -4.62 8.80 18.41
CA ALA A 14 -3.98 9.52 19.49
C ALA A 14 -3.76 8.73 20.80
N ARG A 15 -2.72 7.92 20.84
CA ARG A 15 -2.07 7.62 22.13
C ARG A 15 -0.99 8.65 22.40
N VAL A 16 -1.05 9.18 23.58
CA VAL A 16 -0.26 10.25 24.22
C VAL A 16 0.98 10.73 23.44
N PRO A 17 1.12 12.04 23.21
CA PRO A 17 2.35 12.59 22.65
C PRO A 17 3.55 12.18 23.52
N PHE A 18 4.64 11.81 22.87
CA PHE A 18 5.95 11.69 23.51
C PHE A 18 6.24 12.99 24.26
N ALA A 19 6.42 12.93 25.58
CA ALA A 19 6.76 14.13 26.34
C ALA A 19 8.19 14.58 25.95
N PRO A 20 8.43 15.86 25.67
CA PRO A 20 9.75 16.37 25.28
C PRO A 20 10.87 16.05 26.26
N ASP A 21 10.55 15.75 27.52
CA ASP A 21 11.52 15.48 28.59
C ASP A 21 12.15 14.07 28.54
N ASP A 22 11.63 13.15 27.72
CA ASP A 22 12.19 11.80 27.53
C ASP A 22 13.30 11.72 26.45
N THR A 23 13.91 12.86 26.09
CA THR A 23 14.93 12.98 25.03
C THR A 23 16.25 12.23 25.28
N THR A 24 16.38 11.53 26.41
CA THR A 24 17.60 10.77 26.77
C THR A 24 17.53 9.29 26.37
N GLN A 25 16.36 8.76 26.02
CA GLN A 25 16.23 7.34 25.62
C GLN A 25 16.63 7.13 24.17
N THR A 26 17.57 6.23 23.93
CA THR A 26 17.96 5.78 22.59
C THR A 26 17.35 4.41 22.32
N PHE A 27 16.45 4.32 21.35
CA PHE A 27 15.84 3.06 20.94
C PHE A 27 16.79 2.21 20.08
N ASP A 28 16.63 0.89 20.10
CA ASP A 28 17.34 0.02 19.17
C ASP A 28 16.85 0.23 17.74
N VAL A 29 15.53 0.35 17.56
CA VAL A 29 14.91 0.55 16.26
C VAL A 29 13.74 1.50 16.34
N ALA A 30 13.73 2.52 15.45
CA ALA A 30 12.56 3.34 15.17
C ALA A 30 11.91 2.87 13.86
N VAL A 31 10.61 2.57 13.89
CA VAL A 31 9.81 2.21 12.72
C VAL A 31 8.91 3.38 12.37
N ILE A 32 9.03 3.88 11.14
CA ILE A 32 8.26 5.02 10.64
C ILE A 32 7.12 4.52 9.77
N GLY A 33 5.89 4.72 10.25
CA GLY A 33 4.65 4.26 9.63
C GLY A 33 4.07 3.02 10.31
N ALA A 34 2.79 3.08 10.67
CA ALA A 34 2.02 2.04 11.35
C ALA A 34 0.99 1.37 10.43
N GLY A 35 1.38 1.09 9.17
CA GLY A 35 0.69 0.14 8.30
C GLY A 35 1.11 -1.29 8.63
N ILE A 36 0.57 -2.26 7.87
CA ILE A 36 0.86 -3.69 8.09
C ILE A 36 2.36 -4.01 8.14
N THR A 37 3.16 -3.41 7.26
CA THR A 37 4.61 -3.62 7.23
C THR A 37 5.29 -3.07 8.48
N GLY A 38 4.95 -1.84 8.89
CA GLY A 38 5.59 -1.21 10.05
C GLY A 38 5.26 -1.94 11.34
N LEU A 39 3.99 -2.21 11.60
CA LEU A 39 3.55 -2.90 12.82
C LEU A 39 4.10 -4.33 12.88
N THR A 40 4.08 -5.08 11.76
CA THR A 40 4.66 -6.43 11.72
C THR A 40 6.17 -6.40 11.98
N THR A 41 6.90 -5.48 11.34
CA THR A 41 8.36 -5.36 11.57
C THR A 41 8.66 -5.01 13.02
N ALA A 42 7.93 -4.03 13.58
CA ALA A 42 8.09 -3.63 14.97
C ALA A 42 7.81 -4.78 15.94
N LEU A 43 6.71 -5.53 15.72
CA LEU A 43 6.34 -6.67 16.55
C LEU A 43 7.39 -7.79 16.50
N LEU A 44 7.91 -8.12 15.32
CA LEU A 44 8.94 -9.13 15.17
C LEU A 44 10.24 -8.74 15.90
N LEU A 45 10.61 -7.47 15.86
CA LEU A 45 11.82 -6.96 16.53
C LEU A 45 11.62 -6.85 18.05
N ALA A 46 10.45 -6.42 18.51
CA ALA A 46 10.11 -6.37 19.93
C ALA A 46 10.07 -7.79 20.56
N ARG A 47 9.49 -8.77 19.85
CA ARG A 47 9.51 -10.19 20.25
C ARG A 47 10.95 -10.77 20.32
N ALA A 48 11.88 -10.20 19.56
CA ALA A 48 13.30 -10.56 19.63
C ALA A 48 14.06 -9.83 20.75
N GLY A 49 13.38 -9.00 21.57
CA GLY A 49 13.94 -8.33 22.74
C GLY A 49 14.60 -6.97 22.46
N LEU A 50 14.33 -6.34 21.28
CA LEU A 50 14.83 -5.00 21.00
C LEU A 50 13.87 -3.93 21.57
N GLU A 51 14.43 -2.79 21.99
CA GLU A 51 13.65 -1.60 22.31
C GLU A 51 13.18 -0.91 21.02
N VAL A 52 11.87 -1.00 20.75
CA VAL A 52 11.27 -0.51 19.50
C VAL A 52 10.32 0.65 19.75
N VAL A 53 10.42 1.68 18.91
CA VAL A 53 9.44 2.76 18.83
C VAL A 53 8.81 2.80 17.44
N VAL A 54 7.49 2.93 17.38
CA VAL A 54 6.73 3.14 16.15
C VAL A 54 6.19 4.57 16.13
N LEU A 55 6.47 5.29 15.05
CA LEU A 55 6.00 6.67 14.82
C LEU A 55 5.06 6.70 13.64
N GLU A 56 3.82 7.12 13.86
CA GLU A 56 2.78 7.21 12.84
C GLU A 56 2.25 8.64 12.73
N ALA A 57 2.14 9.14 11.51
CA ALA A 57 1.68 10.52 11.27
C ALA A 57 0.19 10.75 11.55
N ARG A 58 -0.61 9.69 11.49
CA ARG A 58 -2.07 9.69 11.72
C ARG A 58 -2.43 8.58 12.71
N GLY A 59 -3.38 7.73 12.39
CA GLY A 59 -3.73 6.54 13.14
C GLY A 59 -3.15 5.25 12.53
N ALA A 60 -3.02 4.21 13.33
CA ALA A 60 -2.57 2.90 12.83
C ALA A 60 -3.49 2.37 11.72
N GLY A 61 -2.91 2.05 10.58
CA GLY A 61 -3.66 1.56 9.42
C GLY A 61 -4.41 2.60 8.59
N ASP A 62 -4.42 3.89 8.94
CA ASP A 62 -5.13 4.95 8.21
C ASP A 62 -4.67 5.14 6.76
N GLY A 63 -3.50 4.63 6.43
CA GLY A 63 -2.99 4.61 5.07
C GLY A 63 -3.63 3.53 4.20
N THR A 64 -2.80 2.91 3.35
CA THR A 64 -3.22 1.87 2.39
C THR A 64 -3.80 0.63 3.08
N THR A 65 -3.30 0.26 4.27
CA THR A 65 -3.71 -0.96 4.97
C THR A 65 -5.20 -0.97 5.31
N GLY A 66 -5.71 0.05 6.00
CA GLY A 66 -7.12 0.17 6.35
C GLY A 66 -8.03 0.53 5.17
N ASN A 67 -7.46 0.91 4.03
CA ASN A 67 -8.18 1.16 2.78
C ASN A 67 -8.01 0.02 1.76
N SER A 68 -7.39 -1.09 2.17
CA SER A 68 -7.25 -2.30 1.34
C SER A 68 -8.58 -3.05 1.21
N THR A 69 -8.67 -3.92 0.21
CA THR A 69 -9.77 -4.91 0.14
C THR A 69 -9.60 -6.06 1.12
N GLY A 70 -8.49 -6.17 1.84
CA GLY A 70 -8.26 -7.20 2.87
C GLY A 70 -8.22 -8.63 2.33
N LYS A 71 -7.63 -8.84 1.16
CA LYS A 71 -7.37 -10.17 0.59
C LYS A 71 -6.00 -10.68 1.04
N ILE A 72 -5.96 -11.85 1.65
CA ILE A 72 -4.74 -12.56 2.05
C ILE A 72 -4.53 -13.70 1.04
N SER A 73 -3.72 -13.46 0.02
CA SER A 73 -3.54 -14.43 -1.06
C SER A 73 -2.12 -14.38 -1.65
N ALA A 74 -1.62 -15.52 -2.09
CA ALA A 74 -0.40 -15.64 -2.90
C ALA A 74 -0.68 -15.57 -4.42
N LEU A 75 -1.94 -15.52 -4.84
CA LEU A 75 -2.34 -15.30 -6.22
C LEU A 75 -2.56 -13.81 -6.49
N HIS A 76 -1.65 -13.19 -7.18
CA HIS A 76 -1.53 -11.74 -7.33
C HIS A 76 -1.90 -11.22 -8.73
N GLY A 77 -3.08 -11.61 -9.24
CA GLY A 77 -3.50 -11.23 -10.60
C GLY A 77 -2.52 -11.77 -11.63
N THR A 78 -1.93 -10.93 -12.45
CA THR A 78 -0.94 -11.31 -13.48
C THR A 78 0.52 -11.08 -13.03
N LYS A 79 0.78 -11.06 -11.73
CA LYS A 79 2.09 -10.66 -11.20
C LYS A 79 3.18 -11.68 -11.46
N LEU A 80 2.92 -12.97 -11.25
CA LEU A 80 3.93 -14.01 -11.44
C LEU A 80 4.35 -14.16 -12.90
N SER A 81 3.42 -14.04 -13.83
CA SER A 81 3.75 -14.06 -15.29
C SER A 81 4.61 -12.86 -15.68
N ARG A 82 4.34 -11.66 -15.14
CA ARG A 82 5.17 -10.47 -15.38
C ARG A 82 6.57 -10.60 -14.79
N VAL A 83 6.68 -11.09 -13.54
CA VAL A 83 7.97 -11.34 -12.87
C VAL A 83 8.76 -12.41 -13.61
N ALA A 84 8.13 -13.54 -13.98
CA ALA A 84 8.79 -14.63 -14.72
C ALA A 84 9.31 -14.15 -16.08
N ARG A 85 8.54 -13.36 -16.81
CA ARG A 85 8.92 -12.79 -18.11
C ARG A 85 10.13 -11.86 -17.99
N ARG A 86 10.20 -11.08 -16.92
CA ARG A 86 11.28 -10.08 -16.74
C ARG A 86 12.54 -10.68 -16.10
N HIS A 87 12.37 -11.53 -15.11
CA HIS A 87 13.47 -11.97 -14.24
C HIS A 87 13.77 -13.47 -14.32
N GLY A 88 12.86 -14.27 -14.92
CA GLY A 88 12.94 -15.71 -15.00
C GLY A 88 12.22 -16.43 -13.86
N HIS A 89 12.02 -17.73 -14.04
CA HIS A 89 11.18 -18.56 -13.16
C HIS A 89 11.75 -18.72 -11.74
N ALA A 90 13.08 -18.70 -11.57
CA ALA A 90 13.68 -18.78 -10.24
C ALA A 90 13.32 -17.59 -9.35
N VAL A 91 13.30 -16.38 -9.91
CA VAL A 91 12.90 -15.16 -9.19
C VAL A 91 11.38 -15.15 -8.93
N ALA A 92 10.57 -15.60 -9.90
CA ALA A 92 9.13 -15.74 -9.71
C ALA A 92 8.80 -16.74 -8.59
N ARG A 93 9.53 -17.85 -8.50
CA ARG A 93 9.40 -18.82 -7.41
C ARG A 93 9.80 -18.21 -6.06
N ALA A 94 10.91 -17.48 -5.98
CA ALA A 94 11.32 -16.79 -4.74
C ALA A 94 10.27 -15.77 -4.29
N TYR A 95 9.67 -15.01 -5.22
CA TYR A 95 8.56 -14.11 -4.94
C TYR A 95 7.32 -14.86 -4.42
N ALA A 96 6.94 -15.97 -5.05
CA ALA A 96 5.81 -16.80 -4.61
C ALA A 96 6.06 -17.39 -3.21
N THR A 97 7.28 -17.90 -2.95
CA THR A 97 7.68 -18.43 -1.64
C THR A 97 7.55 -17.38 -0.54
N GLY A 98 8.13 -16.18 -0.76
CA GLY A 98 8.05 -15.11 0.24
C GLY A 98 6.60 -14.69 0.54
N ASN A 99 5.73 -14.61 -0.49
CA ASN A 99 4.33 -14.28 -0.28
C ASN A 99 3.52 -15.41 0.35
N THR A 100 3.88 -16.67 0.11
CA THR A 100 3.29 -17.83 0.81
C THR A 100 3.66 -17.82 2.28
N GLU A 101 4.95 -17.62 2.61
CA GLU A 101 5.38 -17.48 4.01
C GLU A 101 4.74 -16.28 4.70
N GLY A 102 4.62 -15.15 3.98
CA GLY A 102 3.91 -13.96 4.48
C GLY A 102 2.44 -14.22 4.75
N ARG A 103 1.73 -14.93 3.85
CA ARG A 103 0.35 -15.37 4.04
C ARG A 103 0.23 -16.27 5.27
N ASP A 104 1.06 -17.29 5.36
CA ASP A 104 1.02 -18.31 6.41
C ASP A 104 1.33 -17.70 7.79
N TRP A 105 2.28 -16.78 7.85
CA TRP A 105 2.55 -16.00 9.06
C TRP A 105 1.34 -15.18 9.50
N LEU A 106 0.71 -14.48 8.54
CA LEU A 106 -0.44 -13.62 8.83
C LEU A 106 -1.64 -14.44 9.31
N LEU A 107 -1.92 -15.58 8.69
CA LEU A 107 -3.02 -16.45 9.10
C LEU A 107 -2.80 -17.05 10.49
N ARG A 108 -1.58 -17.52 10.80
CA ARG A 108 -1.23 -17.96 12.17
C ARG A 108 -1.39 -16.83 13.18
N TYR A 109 -0.91 -15.62 12.86
CA TYR A 109 -1.09 -14.47 13.74
C TYR A 109 -2.58 -14.19 14.00
N CYS A 110 -3.41 -14.19 12.97
CA CYS A 110 -4.85 -13.98 13.12
C CYS A 110 -5.50 -15.05 14.00
N GLU A 111 -5.13 -16.30 13.82
CA GLU A 111 -5.62 -17.43 14.64
C GLU A 111 -5.18 -17.28 16.11
N GLU A 112 -3.89 -17.04 16.36
CA GLU A 112 -3.32 -16.89 17.69
C GLU A 112 -3.91 -15.72 18.49
N HIS A 113 -4.28 -14.64 17.80
CA HIS A 113 -4.76 -13.40 18.44
C HIS A 113 -6.26 -13.14 18.21
N GLY A 114 -7.01 -14.13 17.73
CA GLY A 114 -8.46 -14.04 17.57
C GLY A 114 -8.93 -12.99 16.56
N VAL A 115 -8.13 -12.66 15.54
CA VAL A 115 -8.53 -11.78 14.44
C VAL A 115 -9.34 -12.61 13.43
N PRO A 116 -10.64 -12.30 13.21
CA PRO A 116 -11.49 -13.13 12.36
C PRO A 116 -11.03 -13.11 10.90
N THR A 117 -10.91 -14.29 10.30
CA THR A 117 -10.63 -14.48 8.88
C THR A 117 -11.73 -15.35 8.25
N GLN A 118 -11.92 -15.24 6.95
CA GLN A 118 -12.76 -16.13 6.14
C GLN A 118 -11.85 -16.84 5.15
N THR A 119 -11.78 -18.18 5.23
CA THR A 119 -11.09 -19.00 4.23
C THR A 119 -11.88 -18.99 2.95
N GLU A 120 -11.26 -18.57 1.85
CA GLU A 120 -11.88 -18.42 0.54
C GLU A 120 -10.87 -18.73 -0.57
N ASP A 121 -11.36 -19.18 -1.71
CA ASP A 121 -10.54 -19.34 -2.89
C ASP A 121 -10.21 -17.98 -3.53
N ALA A 122 -9.05 -17.87 -4.13
CA ALA A 122 -8.69 -16.71 -4.94
C ALA A 122 -8.71 -17.07 -6.43
N HIS A 123 -9.34 -16.21 -7.24
CA HIS A 123 -9.43 -16.34 -8.68
C HIS A 123 -8.77 -15.17 -9.40
N THR A 124 -7.91 -15.49 -10.37
CA THR A 124 -7.46 -14.56 -11.40
C THR A 124 -8.09 -14.99 -12.71
N TYR A 125 -9.04 -14.21 -13.25
CA TYR A 125 -9.94 -14.66 -14.31
C TYR A 125 -10.02 -13.68 -15.49
N ALA A 126 -10.39 -14.21 -16.64
CA ALA A 126 -10.71 -13.44 -17.84
C ALA A 126 -12.20 -13.07 -17.85
N GLN A 127 -12.51 -11.78 -17.94
CA GLN A 127 -13.88 -11.29 -18.13
C GLN A 127 -14.24 -11.16 -19.60
N THR A 128 -13.27 -11.35 -20.51
CA THR A 128 -13.46 -11.40 -21.97
C THR A 128 -12.77 -12.65 -22.55
N ARG A 129 -13.11 -13.03 -23.80
CA ARG A 129 -12.43 -14.13 -24.50
C ARG A 129 -10.96 -13.81 -24.75
N GLU A 130 -10.65 -12.56 -25.05
CA GLU A 130 -9.30 -12.06 -25.33
C GLU A 130 -8.42 -12.14 -24.07
N GLY A 131 -8.99 -11.87 -22.88
CA GLY A 131 -8.30 -11.95 -21.61
C GLY A 131 -7.84 -13.36 -21.22
N THR A 132 -8.41 -14.41 -21.84
CA THR A 132 -8.08 -15.81 -21.52
C THR A 132 -6.59 -16.11 -21.70
N ALA A 133 -5.93 -15.52 -22.69
CA ALA A 133 -4.50 -15.70 -22.91
C ALA A 133 -3.67 -15.19 -21.69
N GLY A 134 -3.99 -14.01 -21.17
CA GLY A 134 -3.32 -13.46 -19.98
C GLY A 134 -3.55 -14.31 -18.72
N ALA A 135 -4.75 -14.86 -18.54
CA ALA A 135 -5.05 -15.78 -17.45
C ALA A 135 -4.26 -17.11 -17.59
N ARG A 136 -4.09 -17.61 -18.83
CA ARG A 136 -3.27 -18.81 -19.11
C ARG A 136 -1.79 -18.57 -18.82
N ASP A 137 -1.26 -17.42 -19.20
CA ASP A 137 0.13 -17.04 -18.88
C ASP A 137 0.36 -17.06 -17.37
N GLU A 138 -0.58 -16.50 -16.60
CA GLU A 138 -0.49 -16.49 -15.14
C GLU A 138 -0.60 -17.89 -14.55
N TRP A 139 -1.53 -18.73 -15.06
CA TRP A 139 -1.65 -20.12 -14.62
C TRP A 139 -0.33 -20.89 -14.80
N ASN A 140 0.30 -20.78 -15.98
CA ASN A 140 1.58 -21.42 -16.25
C ASN A 140 2.69 -20.90 -15.31
N ALA A 141 2.74 -19.59 -15.06
CA ALA A 141 3.71 -19.00 -14.17
C ALA A 141 3.51 -19.45 -12.71
N CYS A 142 2.27 -19.56 -12.25
CA CYS A 142 1.93 -20.07 -10.91
C CYS A 142 2.36 -21.52 -10.73
N LEU A 143 2.07 -22.39 -11.72
CA LEU A 143 2.51 -23.80 -11.68
C LEU A 143 4.02 -23.92 -11.61
N GLN A 144 4.75 -23.15 -12.41
CA GLN A 144 6.23 -23.15 -12.43
C GLN A 144 6.83 -22.55 -11.16
N ALA A 145 6.11 -21.66 -10.49
CA ALA A 145 6.48 -21.11 -9.19
C ALA A 145 6.19 -22.08 -8.02
N GLY A 146 5.43 -23.17 -8.27
CA GLY A 146 5.10 -24.20 -7.29
C GLY A 146 3.81 -23.94 -6.50
N LEU A 147 2.95 -23.02 -6.96
CA LEU A 147 1.64 -22.79 -6.34
C LEU A 147 0.65 -23.89 -6.75
N PRO A 148 -0.19 -24.40 -5.83
CA PRO A 148 -1.16 -25.47 -6.08
C PRO A 148 -2.42 -24.96 -6.80
N VAL A 149 -2.23 -24.26 -7.91
CA VAL A 149 -3.30 -23.66 -8.69
C VAL A 149 -4.02 -24.66 -9.58
N ARG A 150 -5.30 -24.38 -9.88
CA ARG A 150 -6.11 -25.10 -10.83
C ARG A 150 -6.62 -24.16 -11.91
N TRP A 151 -6.85 -24.69 -13.11
CA TRP A 151 -7.56 -23.98 -14.15
C TRP A 151 -9.05 -24.27 -14.04
N GLU A 152 -9.86 -23.21 -13.94
CA GLU A 152 -11.31 -23.31 -13.95
C GLU A 152 -11.87 -22.70 -15.24
N THR A 153 -12.79 -23.41 -15.90
CA THR A 153 -13.45 -22.93 -17.11
C THR A 153 -14.71 -22.14 -16.82
N THR A 154 -15.29 -22.36 -15.66
CA THR A 154 -16.50 -21.69 -15.16
C THR A 154 -16.36 -21.38 -13.67
N ALA A 155 -17.11 -20.41 -13.19
CA ALA A 155 -17.28 -20.11 -11.76
C ALA A 155 -18.74 -19.71 -11.50
N ASP A 156 -19.18 -19.87 -10.26
CA ASP A 156 -20.52 -19.43 -9.83
C ASP A 156 -20.51 -17.91 -9.60
N THR A 157 -20.57 -17.16 -10.70
CA THR A 157 -20.52 -15.69 -10.69
C THR A 157 -21.64 -15.12 -11.57
N PRO A 158 -22.28 -14.01 -11.17
CA PRO A 158 -23.26 -13.33 -12.01
C PRO A 158 -22.62 -12.50 -13.13
N PHE A 159 -21.30 -12.38 -13.15
CA PHE A 159 -20.53 -11.64 -14.15
C PHE A 159 -19.77 -12.58 -15.10
N PRO A 160 -19.36 -12.09 -16.29
CA PRO A 160 -18.67 -12.92 -17.28
C PRO A 160 -17.38 -13.55 -16.73
N TYR A 161 -17.21 -14.86 -16.98
CA TYR A 161 -16.04 -15.65 -16.59
C TYR A 161 -15.66 -16.58 -17.75
N TYR A 162 -14.59 -16.25 -18.48
CA TYR A 162 -14.11 -17.01 -19.66
C TYR A 162 -12.94 -17.95 -19.34
N GLY A 163 -12.80 -18.29 -18.05
CA GLY A 163 -11.76 -19.15 -17.53
C GLY A 163 -10.77 -18.36 -16.66
N GLY A 164 -10.12 -19.06 -15.74
CA GLY A 164 -9.21 -18.43 -14.79
C GLY A 164 -8.39 -19.41 -13.97
N VAL A 165 -7.46 -18.86 -13.24
CA VAL A 165 -6.61 -19.53 -12.26
C VAL A 165 -7.31 -19.48 -10.92
N ARG A 166 -7.50 -20.62 -10.28
CA ARG A 166 -7.97 -20.73 -8.90
C ARG A 166 -6.82 -21.18 -8.01
N LEU A 167 -6.58 -20.46 -6.92
CA LEU A 167 -5.73 -20.88 -5.83
C LEU A 167 -6.63 -21.14 -4.60
N PRO A 168 -6.76 -22.38 -4.14
CA PRO A 168 -7.59 -22.71 -2.99
C PRO A 168 -6.96 -22.24 -1.67
N ASP A 169 -7.76 -22.28 -0.59
CA ASP A 169 -7.31 -22.07 0.79
C ASP A 169 -6.59 -20.75 1.02
N GLN A 170 -7.06 -19.70 0.38
CA GLN A 170 -6.66 -18.34 0.67
C GLN A 170 -7.59 -17.75 1.73
N ALA A 171 -7.44 -16.47 2.08
CA ALA A 171 -8.33 -15.86 3.06
C ALA A 171 -8.61 -14.38 2.75
N GLN A 172 -9.61 -13.88 3.45
CA GLN A 172 -9.95 -12.47 3.52
C GLN A 172 -10.32 -12.08 4.95
N PHE A 173 -10.22 -10.81 5.28
CA PHE A 173 -10.42 -10.34 6.65
C PHE A 173 -10.74 -8.84 6.71
N ASN A 174 -10.94 -8.31 7.92
CA ASN A 174 -11.02 -6.88 8.20
C ASN A 174 -9.62 -6.36 8.62
N PRO A 175 -8.91 -5.58 7.78
CA PRO A 175 -7.55 -5.12 8.08
C PRO A 175 -7.45 -4.23 9.32
N ALA A 176 -8.51 -3.51 9.68
CA ALA A 176 -8.46 -2.63 10.83
C ALA A 176 -8.44 -3.41 12.16
N GLN A 177 -9.13 -4.57 12.22
CA GLN A 177 -9.04 -5.46 13.40
C GLN A 177 -7.63 -6.02 13.59
N LEU A 178 -6.92 -6.32 12.49
CA LEU A 178 -5.52 -6.71 12.57
C LEU A 178 -4.65 -5.59 13.14
N MET A 179 -4.85 -4.34 12.68
CA MET A 179 -4.05 -3.21 13.17
C MET A 179 -4.26 -2.98 14.66
N GLU A 180 -5.49 -3.08 15.15
CA GLU A 180 -5.81 -2.99 16.59
C GLU A 180 -5.09 -4.08 17.40
N SER A 181 -5.20 -5.33 16.94
CA SER A 181 -4.53 -6.45 17.56
C SER A 181 -3.00 -6.27 17.60
N MET A 182 -2.40 -5.82 16.48
CA MET A 182 -0.95 -5.62 16.42
C MET A 182 -0.46 -4.49 17.33
N VAL A 183 -1.23 -3.39 17.47
CA VAL A 183 -0.88 -2.31 18.40
C VAL A 183 -0.92 -2.80 19.84
N ALA A 184 -1.96 -3.56 20.23
CA ALA A 184 -2.04 -4.16 21.55
C ALA A 184 -0.86 -5.10 21.83
N GLN A 185 -0.52 -5.96 20.86
CA GLN A 185 0.60 -6.88 20.99
C GLN A 185 1.97 -6.18 21.06
N LEU A 186 2.15 -5.04 20.40
CA LEU A 186 3.36 -4.24 20.54
C LEU A 186 3.55 -3.75 21.98
N GLU A 187 2.48 -3.26 22.60
CA GLU A 187 2.52 -2.80 23.99
C GLU A 187 2.78 -3.94 24.98
N ASP A 188 2.16 -5.10 24.77
CA ASP A 188 2.40 -6.31 25.58
C ASP A 188 3.88 -6.75 25.52
N HIS A 189 4.58 -6.45 24.41
CA HIS A 189 6.00 -6.73 24.23
C HIS A 189 6.91 -5.53 24.57
N GLY A 190 6.39 -4.48 25.23
CA GLY A 190 7.15 -3.33 25.69
C GLY A 190 7.60 -2.36 24.60
N ALA A 191 7.07 -2.48 23.37
CA ALA A 191 7.34 -1.50 22.32
C ALA A 191 6.47 -0.25 22.50
N HIS A 192 7.00 0.90 22.09
CA HIS A 192 6.30 2.17 22.14
C HIS A 192 5.59 2.48 20.84
N PHE A 193 4.31 2.85 20.91
CA PHE A 193 3.54 3.28 19.74
C PHE A 193 3.04 4.71 19.92
N PHE A 194 3.40 5.59 19.00
CA PHE A 194 2.96 6.98 18.97
C PHE A 194 2.28 7.32 17.65
N SER A 195 1.06 7.81 17.72
CA SER A 195 0.30 8.36 16.59
C SER A 195 0.29 9.88 16.62
N GLY A 196 -0.07 10.52 15.50
CA GLY A 196 -0.01 11.97 15.38
C GLY A 196 1.42 12.54 15.32
N MET A 197 2.43 11.72 15.01
CA MET A 197 3.83 12.12 14.94
C MET A 197 4.37 11.96 13.51
N ARG A 198 4.44 13.05 12.76
CA ARG A 198 4.95 13.07 11.39
C ARG A 198 6.46 13.29 11.37
N VAL A 199 7.21 12.25 11.05
CA VAL A 199 8.66 12.33 10.84
C VAL A 199 8.97 13.14 9.58
N ARG A 200 9.91 14.08 9.68
CA ARG A 200 10.37 14.95 8.60
C ARG A 200 11.81 14.68 8.21
N SER A 201 12.67 14.38 9.17
CA SER A 201 14.09 14.14 8.86
C SER A 201 14.69 13.03 9.72
N ILE A 202 15.72 12.38 9.17
CA ILE A 202 16.54 11.38 9.84
C ILE A 202 18.00 11.70 9.50
N SER A 203 18.82 11.96 10.52
CA SER A 203 20.21 12.37 10.39
C SER A 203 21.08 11.67 11.44
N GLY A 204 22.39 11.91 11.41
CA GLY A 204 23.34 11.40 12.40
C GLY A 204 24.34 10.38 11.86
N ARG A 205 25.55 10.38 12.45
CA ARG A 205 26.65 9.42 12.16
C ARG A 205 26.81 8.38 13.28
N GLY A 206 26.36 8.68 14.49
CA GLY A 206 26.17 7.78 15.65
C GLY A 206 24.75 7.23 15.69
N PRO A 207 24.03 7.27 16.80
CA PRO A 207 22.60 7.11 16.83
C PRO A 207 21.92 8.05 15.82
N LEU A 208 20.86 7.57 15.19
CA LEU A 208 20.09 8.36 14.24
C LEU A 208 19.21 9.32 15.03
N ARG A 209 19.28 10.61 14.73
CA ARG A 209 18.35 11.62 15.22
C ARG A 209 17.18 11.70 14.27
N ILE A 210 15.99 11.42 14.78
CA ILE A 210 14.72 11.42 14.07
C ILE A 210 13.94 12.63 14.57
N THR A 211 13.54 13.52 13.64
CA THR A 211 12.81 14.73 13.98
C THR A 211 11.54 14.84 13.15
N GLY A 212 10.55 15.54 13.69
CA GLY A 212 9.29 15.76 13.02
C GLY A 212 8.37 16.69 13.82
N ASN A 213 7.12 16.76 13.39
CA ASN A 213 6.09 17.61 13.97
C ASN A 213 4.95 16.75 14.51
N TYR A 214 4.34 17.20 15.58
CA TYR A 214 3.04 16.68 16.03
C TYR A 214 1.96 17.07 15.02
N ALA A 215 0.97 16.21 14.80
CA ALA A 215 -0.24 16.58 14.07
C ALA A 215 -0.97 17.70 14.85
N GLN A 216 -1.69 18.56 14.13
CA GLN A 216 -2.37 19.72 14.71
C GLN A 216 -3.30 19.35 15.88
N ASP A 217 -3.94 18.20 15.82
CA ASP A 217 -4.85 17.68 16.86
C ASP A 217 -4.10 17.10 18.08
N ALA A 218 -2.79 16.84 17.97
CA ALA A 218 -1.95 16.28 19.03
C ALA A 218 -1.14 17.37 19.78
N GLY A 219 -1.34 18.65 19.44
CA GLY A 219 -0.59 19.79 19.95
C GLY A 219 0.41 20.34 18.93
N ALA A 220 0.62 21.65 18.91
CA ALA A 220 1.63 22.27 18.06
C ALA A 220 3.02 22.06 18.65
N GLY A 221 3.99 21.57 17.85
CA GLY A 221 5.36 21.43 18.32
C GLY A 221 6.21 20.51 17.45
N GLU A 222 7.48 20.50 17.74
CA GLU A 222 8.46 19.60 17.13
C GLU A 222 8.87 18.54 18.16
N PHE A 223 9.22 17.35 17.66
CA PHE A 223 9.81 16.29 18.46
C PHE A 223 11.18 15.88 17.92
N ALA A 224 11.99 15.32 18.78
CA ALA A 224 13.23 14.65 18.41
C ALA A 224 13.43 13.42 19.31
N LEU A 225 13.87 12.32 18.70
CA LEU A 225 14.28 11.12 19.42
C LEU A 225 15.49 10.47 18.73
N GLU A 226 16.13 9.53 19.41
CA GLU A 226 17.28 8.83 18.90
C GLU A 226 17.02 7.32 18.77
N ALA A 227 17.59 6.70 17.71
CA ALA A 227 17.56 5.26 17.52
C ALA A 227 18.84 4.76 16.85
N GLN A 228 19.26 3.53 17.16
CA GLN A 228 20.41 2.89 16.49
C GLN A 228 20.11 2.58 15.03
N ARG A 229 18.87 2.19 14.72
CA ARG A 229 18.40 1.86 13.38
C ARG A 229 17.03 2.48 13.13
N CYS A 230 16.68 2.60 11.85
CA CYS A 230 15.38 3.08 11.42
C CYS A 230 14.83 2.24 10.28
N VAL A 231 13.53 1.96 10.29
CA VAL A 231 12.80 1.29 9.20
C VAL A 231 11.76 2.25 8.63
N LEU A 232 11.85 2.56 7.34
CA LEU A 232 10.88 3.37 6.61
C LEU A 232 9.78 2.45 6.03
N ALA A 233 8.62 2.42 6.65
CA ALA A 233 7.42 1.69 6.23
C ALA A 233 6.29 2.63 5.80
N THR A 234 6.65 3.75 5.17
CA THR A 234 5.77 4.89 4.85
C THR A 234 5.07 4.77 3.48
N GLY A 235 5.09 3.58 2.87
CA GLY A 235 4.58 3.34 1.51
C GLY A 235 5.56 3.85 0.45
N SER A 236 5.85 5.15 0.39
CA SER A 236 6.99 5.74 -0.30
C SER A 236 8.00 6.24 0.72
N PRO A 237 9.31 6.02 0.52
CA PRO A 237 10.32 6.57 1.43
C PRO A 237 10.25 8.10 1.48
N ILE A 238 10.32 8.65 2.69
CA ILE A 238 10.33 10.10 2.94
C ILE A 238 11.73 10.73 2.83
N LEU A 239 12.74 9.89 2.55
CA LEU A 239 14.12 10.33 2.33
C LEU A 239 14.48 10.11 0.85
N ASP A 240 14.98 11.14 0.19
CA ASP A 240 15.38 11.10 -1.21
C ASP A 240 16.67 10.30 -1.47
N ARG A 241 17.37 9.93 -0.38
CA ARG A 241 18.57 9.11 -0.44
C ARG A 241 18.26 7.76 -1.07
N GLY A 242 19.11 7.31 -1.99
CA GLY A 242 18.94 6.03 -2.70
C GLY A 242 18.02 6.12 -3.92
N GLY A 243 17.38 7.27 -4.18
CA GLY A 243 16.61 7.53 -5.39
C GLY A 243 15.39 6.62 -5.58
N PHE A 244 14.78 6.10 -4.50
CA PHE A 244 13.62 5.20 -4.61
C PHE A 244 12.41 5.90 -5.22
N PHE A 245 12.25 7.22 -5.04
CA PHE A 245 11.21 8.00 -5.71
C PHE A 245 11.26 7.85 -7.24
N ALA A 246 12.45 7.69 -7.83
CA ALA A 246 12.62 7.46 -9.26
C ALA A 246 12.42 5.99 -9.70
N LYS A 247 12.16 5.07 -8.77
CA LYS A 247 11.89 3.64 -9.00
C LYS A 247 10.44 3.26 -8.76
N LEU A 248 9.59 4.20 -8.31
CA LEU A 248 8.22 3.95 -7.89
C LEU A 248 7.22 4.72 -8.76
N THR A 249 6.11 4.09 -9.08
CA THR A 249 4.92 4.74 -9.63
C THR A 249 3.82 4.67 -8.60
N ALA A 250 3.31 5.81 -8.17
CA ALA A 250 2.15 5.86 -7.30
C ALA A 250 0.88 5.62 -8.11
N ASN A 251 0.06 4.68 -7.66
CA ASN A 251 -1.23 4.35 -8.24
C ASN A 251 -2.32 4.53 -7.19
N ARG A 252 -3.47 4.97 -7.62
CA ARG A 252 -4.67 5.08 -6.80
C ARG A 252 -5.74 4.16 -7.35
N SER A 253 -6.42 3.43 -6.49
CA SER A 253 -7.51 2.51 -6.85
C SER A 253 -8.68 2.74 -5.93
N TYR A 254 -9.88 2.51 -6.44
CA TYR A 254 -11.13 2.75 -5.73
C TYR A 254 -11.83 1.46 -5.40
N CYS A 255 -12.53 1.48 -4.28
CA CYS A 255 -13.39 0.42 -3.82
C CYS A 255 -14.76 0.98 -3.43
N MET A 256 -15.77 0.17 -3.60
CA MET A 256 -17.14 0.44 -3.16
C MET A 256 -17.70 -0.78 -2.45
N SER A 257 -18.53 -0.56 -1.44
CA SER A 257 -19.33 -1.61 -0.83
C SER A 257 -20.81 -1.38 -1.10
N PHE A 258 -21.53 -2.50 -1.18
CA PHE A 258 -22.96 -2.52 -1.49
C PHE A 258 -23.69 -3.47 -0.56
N ASP A 259 -24.88 -3.07 -0.11
CA ASP A 259 -25.89 -3.99 0.38
C ASP A 259 -26.60 -4.59 -0.83
N VAL A 260 -26.73 -5.92 -0.84
CA VAL A 260 -27.31 -6.67 -1.97
C VAL A 260 -28.50 -7.48 -1.43
N PRO A 261 -29.71 -7.35 -2.02
CA PRO A 261 -30.88 -8.09 -1.52
C PRO A 261 -30.85 -9.59 -1.85
N GLY A 262 -29.95 -10.02 -2.73
CA GLY A 262 -29.77 -11.42 -3.16
C GLY A 262 -28.45 -12.03 -2.72
N PRO A 263 -28.11 -13.21 -3.24
CA PRO A 263 -26.85 -13.88 -2.93
C PRO A 263 -25.63 -13.09 -3.43
N ILE A 264 -24.58 -13.08 -2.62
CA ILE A 264 -23.30 -12.48 -2.96
C ILE A 264 -22.33 -13.60 -3.31
N THR A 265 -21.61 -13.41 -4.42
CA THR A 265 -20.56 -14.33 -4.88
C THR A 265 -19.52 -14.60 -3.79
N ARG A 266 -19.27 -15.86 -3.51
CA ARG A 266 -18.21 -16.32 -2.61
C ARG A 266 -16.88 -16.34 -3.35
N ALA A 267 -15.78 -16.52 -2.63
CA ALA A 267 -14.41 -16.40 -3.10
C ALA A 267 -13.96 -14.94 -3.42
N MET A 268 -12.71 -14.81 -3.81
CA MET A 268 -12.07 -13.55 -4.13
C MET A 268 -11.69 -13.53 -5.61
N TYR A 269 -12.20 -12.58 -6.37
CA TYR A 269 -11.97 -12.49 -7.81
C TYR A 269 -11.16 -11.25 -8.17
N LEU A 270 -10.27 -11.40 -9.17
CA LEU A 270 -9.59 -10.30 -9.84
C LEU A 270 -9.51 -10.58 -11.34
N SER A 271 -10.03 -9.68 -12.17
CA SER A 271 -9.94 -9.82 -13.62
C SER A 271 -8.52 -9.51 -14.13
N VAL A 272 -8.13 -10.16 -15.26
CA VAL A 272 -6.84 -9.89 -15.92
C VAL A 272 -6.93 -8.76 -16.93
N ASP A 273 -8.08 -8.57 -17.52
CA ASP A 273 -8.37 -7.63 -18.60
C ASP A 273 -9.10 -6.37 -18.11
N ALA A 274 -8.88 -5.28 -18.82
CA ALA A 274 -9.48 -4.00 -18.52
C ALA A 274 -10.97 -3.92 -18.95
N PRO A 275 -11.76 -3.14 -18.22
CA PRO A 275 -11.46 -2.47 -16.97
C PRO A 275 -11.33 -3.47 -15.81
N LEU A 276 -10.28 -3.32 -14.98
CA LEU A 276 -10.02 -4.28 -13.88
C LEU A 276 -11.17 -4.30 -12.88
N ARG A 277 -11.55 -5.51 -12.46
CA ARG A 277 -12.58 -5.76 -11.44
C ARG A 277 -12.04 -6.67 -10.35
N SER A 278 -12.10 -6.18 -9.13
CA SER A 278 -11.82 -6.94 -7.92
C SER A 278 -13.12 -7.15 -7.17
N VAL A 279 -13.49 -8.38 -6.87
CA VAL A 279 -14.76 -8.70 -6.22
C VAL A 279 -14.50 -9.60 -5.02
N ARG A 280 -15.17 -9.31 -3.90
CA ARG A 280 -15.29 -10.17 -2.72
C ARG A 280 -16.52 -9.78 -1.91
N TYR A 281 -16.88 -10.60 -0.93
CA TYR A 281 -17.82 -10.18 0.12
C TYR A 281 -17.08 -9.73 1.38
N ALA A 282 -17.77 -9.00 2.24
CA ALA A 282 -17.31 -8.61 3.57
C ALA A 282 -18.39 -8.87 4.60
N PRO A 283 -18.15 -9.69 5.63
CA PRO A 283 -19.11 -9.89 6.72
C PRO A 283 -19.43 -8.58 7.43
N SER A 284 -20.70 -8.37 7.78
CA SER A 284 -21.15 -7.29 8.65
C SER A 284 -22.25 -7.77 9.61
N SER A 285 -22.60 -6.96 10.59
CA SER A 285 -23.65 -7.28 11.58
C SER A 285 -25.05 -7.41 10.98
N THR A 286 -25.28 -6.82 9.81
CA THR A 286 -26.57 -6.82 9.11
C THR A 286 -26.63 -7.78 7.92
N GLY A 287 -25.59 -8.57 7.71
CA GLY A 287 -25.41 -9.46 6.56
C GLY A 287 -24.15 -9.14 5.78
N ASP A 288 -23.81 -9.99 4.81
CA ASP A 288 -22.62 -9.79 4.01
C ASP A 288 -22.80 -8.61 3.03
N ARG A 289 -21.77 -7.79 2.88
CA ARG A 289 -21.69 -6.72 1.89
C ARG A 289 -20.86 -7.16 0.69
N LEU A 290 -21.27 -6.78 -0.50
CA LEU A 290 -20.45 -6.91 -1.69
C LEU A 290 -19.39 -5.80 -1.70
N VAL A 291 -18.13 -6.16 -1.94
CA VAL A 291 -17.03 -5.20 -2.14
C VAL A 291 -16.50 -5.33 -3.56
N VAL A 292 -16.56 -4.24 -4.31
CA VAL A 292 -16.08 -4.15 -5.69
C VAL A 292 -14.97 -3.11 -5.79
N GLY A 293 -13.85 -3.48 -6.41
CA GLY A 293 -12.71 -2.58 -6.65
C GLY A 293 -12.42 -2.40 -8.13
N GLY A 294 -11.89 -1.24 -8.48
CA GLY A 294 -11.53 -0.89 -9.86
C GLY A 294 -11.16 0.58 -10.01
N ALA A 295 -11.43 1.14 -11.20
CA ALA A 295 -11.31 2.58 -11.50
C ALA A 295 -9.94 3.20 -11.14
N GLY A 296 -8.85 2.42 -11.24
CA GLY A 296 -7.51 2.88 -10.86
C GLY A 296 -6.90 3.86 -11.86
N HIS A 297 -6.09 4.81 -11.35
CA HIS A 297 -5.30 5.75 -12.15
C HIS A 297 -3.90 5.96 -11.55
N VAL A 298 -3.00 6.52 -12.34
CA VAL A 298 -1.70 6.99 -11.84
C VAL A 298 -1.92 8.33 -11.13
N VAL A 299 -1.42 8.45 -9.90
CA VAL A 299 -1.55 9.68 -9.09
C VAL A 299 -1.06 10.90 -9.85
N GLY A 300 -1.81 11.99 -9.76
CA GLY A 300 -1.58 13.22 -10.51
C GLY A 300 -2.20 13.24 -11.90
N HIS A 301 -2.90 12.16 -12.31
CA HIS A 301 -3.63 12.06 -13.56
C HIS A 301 -5.10 11.65 -13.30
N PRO A 302 -5.88 12.44 -12.52
CA PRO A 302 -7.22 12.06 -12.06
C PRO A 302 -8.32 12.27 -13.13
N ALA A 303 -7.95 12.44 -14.40
CA ALA A 303 -8.92 12.65 -15.46
C ALA A 303 -9.95 11.51 -15.51
N HIS A 304 -11.24 11.88 -15.54
CA HIS A 304 -12.38 10.96 -15.63
C HIS A 304 -12.61 10.04 -14.41
N VAL A 305 -12.03 10.34 -13.23
CA VAL A 305 -12.23 9.51 -12.03
C VAL A 305 -13.71 9.38 -11.67
N ARG A 306 -14.48 10.46 -11.67
CA ARG A 306 -15.93 10.42 -11.40
C ARG A 306 -16.69 9.54 -12.39
N GLU A 307 -16.28 9.53 -13.65
CA GLU A 307 -16.90 8.69 -14.68
C GLU A 307 -16.56 7.21 -14.43
N ALA A 308 -15.29 6.88 -14.15
CA ALA A 308 -14.85 5.54 -13.82
C ALA A 308 -15.53 5.01 -12.54
N LEU A 309 -15.79 5.87 -11.55
CA LEU A 309 -16.54 5.50 -10.36
C LEU A 309 -18.02 5.22 -10.66
N ARG A 310 -18.66 6.01 -11.53
CA ARG A 310 -20.04 5.74 -11.98
C ARG A 310 -20.13 4.42 -12.75
N GLU A 311 -19.16 4.16 -13.62
CA GLU A 311 -19.06 2.92 -14.37
C GLU A 311 -18.88 1.72 -13.43
N LEU A 312 -18.00 1.82 -12.41
CA LEU A 312 -17.80 0.76 -11.41
C LEU A 312 -19.09 0.47 -10.62
N ALA A 313 -19.83 1.51 -10.23
CA ALA A 313 -21.12 1.36 -9.55
C ALA A 313 -22.17 0.73 -10.46
N GLY A 314 -22.25 1.16 -11.74
CA GLY A 314 -23.14 0.59 -12.74
C GLY A 314 -22.84 -0.89 -13.02
N TRP A 315 -21.56 -1.27 -13.08
CA TRP A 315 -21.14 -2.67 -13.20
C TRP A 315 -21.67 -3.51 -12.03
N ALA A 316 -21.51 -3.04 -10.80
CA ALA A 316 -22.03 -3.73 -9.63
C ALA A 316 -23.54 -3.91 -9.68
N GLN A 317 -24.30 -2.87 -10.04
CA GLN A 317 -25.77 -2.92 -10.15
C GLN A 317 -26.25 -3.82 -11.28
N THR A 318 -25.51 -3.90 -12.38
CA THR A 318 -25.84 -4.78 -13.51
C THR A 318 -25.73 -6.25 -13.13
N HIS A 319 -24.68 -6.62 -12.38
CA HIS A 319 -24.43 -8.01 -12.02
C HIS A 319 -25.06 -8.42 -10.67
N TYR A 320 -25.41 -7.46 -9.83
CA TYR A 320 -26.09 -7.67 -8.56
C TYR A 320 -27.33 -6.76 -8.49
N PRO A 321 -28.47 -7.19 -9.09
CA PRO A 321 -29.68 -6.37 -9.16
C PRO A 321 -30.14 -5.91 -7.77
N GLY A 322 -30.48 -4.64 -7.64
CA GLY A 322 -30.88 -4.04 -6.36
C GLY A 322 -29.72 -3.66 -5.44
N ALA A 323 -28.46 -3.83 -5.87
CA ALA A 323 -27.31 -3.40 -5.08
C ALA A 323 -27.34 -1.91 -4.78
N THR A 324 -27.30 -1.56 -3.49
CA THR A 324 -27.29 -0.18 -3.00
C THR A 324 -25.92 0.13 -2.41
N ARG A 325 -25.24 1.14 -2.96
CA ARG A 325 -23.91 1.53 -2.48
C ARG A 325 -23.98 2.11 -1.07
N THR A 326 -23.18 1.53 -0.16
CA THR A 326 -23.06 1.99 1.22
C THR A 326 -21.83 2.87 1.44
N HIS A 327 -20.65 2.45 0.90
CA HIS A 327 -19.38 3.17 1.06
C HIS A 327 -18.64 3.29 -0.27
N SER A 328 -17.72 4.25 -0.30
CA SER A 328 -16.75 4.42 -1.37
C SER A 328 -15.45 4.92 -0.75
N TRP A 329 -14.32 4.35 -1.14
CA TRP A 329 -13.01 4.75 -0.64
C TRP A 329 -11.91 4.52 -1.67
N ALA A 330 -10.76 5.11 -1.43
CA ALA A 330 -9.58 4.96 -2.27
C ALA A 330 -8.40 4.43 -1.46
N ALA A 331 -7.52 3.72 -2.14
CA ALA A 331 -6.23 3.29 -1.61
C ALA A 331 -5.12 3.69 -2.57
N GLN A 332 -4.03 4.24 -2.04
CA GLN A 332 -2.83 4.52 -2.80
C GLN A 332 -1.77 3.47 -2.51
N ASP A 333 -1.14 2.97 -3.57
CA ASP A 333 -0.02 2.05 -3.49
C ASP A 333 1.07 2.39 -4.49
N TYR A 334 2.18 1.66 -4.44
CA TYR A 334 3.34 1.92 -5.26
C TYR A 334 3.75 0.68 -6.04
N ALA A 335 3.83 0.81 -7.36
CA ALA A 335 4.42 -0.19 -8.24
C ALA A 335 5.89 0.13 -8.50
N THR A 336 6.74 -0.89 -8.52
CA THR A 336 8.17 -0.73 -8.80
C THR A 336 8.46 -0.89 -10.28
N ILE A 337 9.54 -0.28 -10.74
CA ILE A 337 10.06 -0.50 -12.10
C ILE A 337 10.52 -1.93 -12.33
N SER A 338 10.88 -2.66 -11.26
CA SER A 338 11.37 -4.05 -11.31
C SER A 338 10.26 -5.10 -11.25
N GLU A 339 9.01 -4.75 -10.99
CA GLU A 339 7.89 -5.66 -10.69
C GLU A 339 8.01 -6.37 -9.33
N LEU A 340 9.09 -6.16 -8.60
CA LEU A 340 9.35 -6.79 -7.29
C LEU A 340 9.33 -5.73 -6.19
N PRO A 341 8.86 -6.06 -4.99
CA PRO A 341 8.97 -5.18 -3.82
C PRO A 341 10.43 -4.86 -3.50
N TYR A 342 10.66 -3.76 -2.81
CA TYR A 342 11.94 -3.44 -2.21
C TYR A 342 11.85 -3.60 -0.70
N ALA A 343 12.71 -4.44 -0.12
CA ALA A 343 12.91 -4.59 1.32
C ALA A 343 14.41 -4.74 1.61
N GLY A 344 14.96 -3.83 2.41
CA GLY A 344 16.39 -3.84 2.71
C GLY A 344 16.95 -2.48 3.06
N PRO A 345 18.29 -2.31 3.03
CA PRO A 345 18.94 -1.04 3.35
C PRO A 345 18.58 0.08 2.36
N LEU A 346 18.41 1.30 2.88
CA LEU A 346 18.13 2.49 2.07
C LEU A 346 19.28 2.81 1.10
N LEU A 347 20.52 2.57 1.52
CA LEU A 347 21.72 2.74 0.68
C LEU A 347 22.49 1.42 0.57
N PRO A 348 23.21 1.17 -0.54
CA PRO A 348 23.99 -0.04 -0.69
C PRO A 348 24.98 -0.21 0.47
N GLY A 349 25.02 -1.39 1.10
CA GLY A 349 25.87 -1.69 2.24
C GLY A 349 25.48 -0.97 3.55
N GLY A 350 24.43 -0.16 3.55
CA GLY A 350 23.93 0.51 4.76
C GLY A 350 23.36 -0.50 5.76
N LYS A 351 23.58 -0.23 7.06
CA LYS A 351 23.11 -1.10 8.16
C LYS A 351 22.27 -0.36 9.21
N ARG A 352 21.85 0.86 8.93
CA ARG A 352 21.14 1.68 9.91
C ARG A 352 19.76 2.14 9.48
N ILE A 353 19.58 2.45 8.20
CA ILE A 353 18.27 2.86 7.66
C ILE A 353 17.86 1.81 6.64
N TYR A 354 16.69 1.25 6.87
CA TYR A 354 16.04 0.24 6.03
C TYR A 354 14.74 0.79 5.47
N LEU A 355 14.23 0.15 4.42
CA LEU A 355 12.94 0.49 3.85
C LEU A 355 12.19 -0.76 3.37
N ALA A 356 10.88 -0.62 3.26
CA ALA A 356 10.04 -1.57 2.55
C ALA A 356 8.96 -0.82 1.76
N THR A 357 8.82 -1.14 0.45
CA THR A 357 7.90 -0.44 -0.46
C THR A 357 7.63 -1.24 -1.74
N GLY A 358 6.69 -0.77 -2.56
CA GLY A 358 6.51 -1.23 -3.93
C GLY A 358 5.69 -2.52 -4.07
N TYR A 359 4.60 -2.65 -3.34
CA TYR A 359 3.79 -3.88 -3.27
C TYR A 359 2.79 -4.06 -4.41
N ASP A 360 2.56 -3.03 -5.22
CA ASP A 360 1.71 -3.10 -6.42
C ASP A 360 0.35 -3.77 -6.15
N LYS A 361 -0.41 -3.21 -5.19
CA LYS A 361 -1.75 -3.65 -4.71
C LYS A 361 -1.78 -4.91 -3.82
N TRP A 362 -0.65 -5.57 -3.60
CA TRP A 362 -0.57 -6.83 -2.86
C TRP A 362 0.13 -6.69 -1.50
N GLY A 363 -0.15 -5.58 -0.80
CA GLY A 363 0.51 -5.23 0.46
C GLY A 363 0.25 -6.19 1.62
N MET A 364 -0.85 -6.97 1.61
CA MET A 364 -1.17 -7.87 2.72
C MET A 364 -0.11 -8.97 2.88
N THR A 365 0.26 -9.65 1.82
CA THR A 365 1.30 -10.70 1.87
C THR A 365 2.70 -10.16 1.60
N ASN A 366 2.88 -9.24 0.63
CA ASN A 366 4.19 -8.60 0.39
C ASN A 366 4.68 -7.78 1.59
N GLY A 367 3.77 -7.11 2.31
CA GLY A 367 4.13 -6.33 3.51
C GLY A 367 4.64 -7.21 4.63
N ILE A 368 3.99 -8.36 4.87
CA ILE A 368 4.46 -9.37 5.85
C ILE A 368 5.78 -10.00 5.37
N ALA A 369 5.88 -10.43 4.11
CA ALA A 369 7.12 -10.98 3.56
C ALA A 369 8.28 -9.99 3.69
N ALA A 370 8.06 -8.72 3.35
CA ALA A 370 9.04 -7.66 3.54
C ALA A 370 9.44 -7.48 5.01
N SER A 371 8.49 -7.56 5.94
CA SER A 371 8.76 -7.48 7.38
C SER A 371 9.58 -8.66 7.89
N LEU A 372 9.29 -9.89 7.44
CA LEU A 372 10.07 -11.08 7.75
C LEU A 372 11.52 -10.92 7.24
N ALA A 373 11.69 -10.48 6.00
CA ALA A 373 13.00 -10.24 5.40
C ALA A 373 13.80 -9.16 6.15
N LEU A 374 13.16 -8.02 6.48
CA LEU A 374 13.80 -6.91 7.19
C LEU A 374 14.19 -7.30 8.62
N SER A 375 13.28 -7.93 9.35
CA SER A 375 13.54 -8.36 10.74
C SER A 375 14.65 -9.40 10.78
N SER A 376 14.62 -10.39 9.89
CA SER A 376 15.72 -11.35 9.75
C SER A 376 17.07 -10.66 9.49
N GLN A 377 17.10 -9.68 8.55
CA GLN A 377 18.32 -8.97 8.21
C GLN A 377 18.83 -8.07 9.35
N ILE A 378 17.94 -7.40 10.08
CA ILE A 378 18.29 -6.54 11.24
C ILE A 378 18.86 -7.39 12.38
N LEU A 379 18.35 -8.60 12.58
CA LEU A 379 18.78 -9.56 13.58
C LEU A 379 20.01 -10.40 13.14
N GLY A 380 20.56 -10.15 11.94
CA GLY A 380 21.75 -10.84 11.41
C GLY A 380 21.46 -12.17 10.72
N GLY A 381 20.19 -12.49 10.48
CA GLY A 381 19.77 -13.69 9.73
C GLY A 381 19.65 -13.42 8.23
N ARG A 382 19.24 -14.46 7.51
CA ARG A 382 19.01 -14.42 6.07
C ARG A 382 17.88 -15.38 5.67
N MET A 383 17.07 -14.96 4.71
CA MET A 383 16.07 -15.79 4.05
C MET A 383 16.41 -15.88 2.55
N ASP A 384 16.48 -17.07 1.98
CA ASP A 384 16.95 -17.26 0.59
C ASP A 384 16.04 -16.58 -0.44
N TRP A 385 14.73 -16.67 -0.24
CA TRP A 385 13.77 -16.02 -1.12
C TRP A 385 13.80 -14.47 -1.03
N ALA A 386 14.29 -13.89 0.09
CA ALA A 386 14.34 -12.45 0.30
C ALA A 386 15.27 -11.74 -0.69
N ASN A 387 16.14 -12.46 -1.40
CA ASN A 387 16.92 -11.87 -2.50
C ASN A 387 16.03 -11.29 -3.62
N ALA A 388 14.81 -11.82 -3.82
CA ALA A 388 13.85 -11.26 -4.76
C ALA A 388 13.24 -9.92 -4.29
N PHE A 389 13.33 -9.62 -2.98
CA PHE A 389 12.84 -8.39 -2.37
C PHE A 389 13.95 -7.37 -2.09
N ALA A 390 15.19 -7.69 -2.40
CA ALA A 390 16.33 -6.86 -2.04
C ALA A 390 16.21 -5.43 -2.62
N SER A 391 16.38 -4.42 -1.78
CA SER A 391 16.31 -3.00 -2.15
C SER A 391 17.41 -2.59 -3.15
N TRP A 392 18.50 -3.34 -3.17
CA TRP A 392 19.61 -3.19 -4.11
C TRP A 392 19.97 -4.56 -4.68
N SER A 393 19.72 -4.74 -5.97
CA SER A 393 19.91 -6.02 -6.65
C SER A 393 20.38 -5.82 -8.10
N ALA A 394 21.16 -6.76 -8.62
CA ALA A 394 21.45 -6.85 -10.05
C ALA A 394 20.18 -7.00 -10.93
N LEU A 395 19.05 -7.41 -10.32
CA LEU A 395 17.75 -7.45 -11.00
C LEU A 395 17.28 -6.07 -11.48
N ASP A 396 17.71 -4.99 -10.79
CA ASP A 396 17.40 -3.61 -11.19
C ASP A 396 18.00 -3.26 -12.57
N LEU A 397 19.08 -3.89 -12.99
CA LEU A 397 19.65 -3.69 -14.31
C LEU A 397 18.68 -4.05 -15.44
N ARG A 398 17.83 -5.07 -15.20
CA ARG A 398 16.78 -5.48 -16.14
C ARG A 398 15.59 -4.50 -16.17
N ALA A 399 15.52 -3.61 -15.21
CA ALA A 399 14.50 -2.57 -15.11
C ALA A 399 14.93 -1.21 -15.70
N ILE A 400 16.17 -1.05 -16.19
CA ILE A 400 16.67 0.19 -16.77
C ILE A 400 15.71 0.78 -17.84
N PRO A 401 15.18 0.01 -18.81
CA PRO A 401 14.25 0.57 -19.79
C PRO A 401 12.95 1.11 -19.13
N ALA A 402 12.50 0.50 -18.03
CA ALA A 402 11.34 0.99 -17.28
C ALA A 402 11.70 2.25 -16.48
N ALA A 403 12.91 2.34 -15.91
CA ALA A 403 13.40 3.52 -15.23
C ALA A 403 13.50 4.72 -16.18
N ILE A 404 14.01 4.53 -17.40
CA ILE A 404 14.07 5.58 -18.43
C ILE A 404 12.67 6.06 -18.79
N ARG A 405 11.71 5.15 -19.02
CA ARG A 405 10.33 5.53 -19.32
C ARG A 405 9.68 6.31 -18.18
N LEU A 406 9.88 5.85 -16.93
CA LEU A 406 9.37 6.55 -15.75
C LEU A 406 9.99 7.95 -15.62
N GLY A 407 11.32 8.07 -15.71
CA GLY A 407 12.03 9.35 -15.66
C GLY A 407 11.59 10.31 -16.77
N SER A 408 11.39 9.82 -18.01
CA SER A 408 10.89 10.62 -19.12
C SER A 408 9.45 11.10 -18.91
N ARG A 409 8.60 10.29 -18.26
CA ARG A 409 7.23 10.70 -17.87
C ARG A 409 7.31 11.82 -16.83
N VAL A 410 8.05 11.60 -15.74
CA VAL A 410 8.21 12.59 -14.66
C VAL A 410 8.76 13.92 -15.19
N ALA A 411 9.78 13.90 -16.06
CA ALA A 411 10.33 15.11 -16.68
C ALA A 411 9.30 15.83 -17.54
N ARG A 412 8.50 15.10 -18.31
CA ARG A 412 7.41 15.67 -19.12
C ARG A 412 6.34 16.31 -18.26
N ASP A 413 5.87 15.60 -17.22
CA ASP A 413 4.83 16.07 -16.31
C ASP A 413 5.30 17.32 -15.56
N PHE A 414 6.58 17.37 -15.16
CA PHE A 414 7.19 18.56 -14.57
C PHE A 414 7.16 19.73 -15.56
N ALA A 415 7.71 19.54 -16.78
CA ALA A 415 7.78 20.60 -17.78
C ALA A 415 6.39 21.10 -18.22
N ALA A 416 5.44 20.18 -18.44
CA ALA A 416 4.07 20.52 -18.84
C ALA A 416 3.33 21.28 -17.73
N GLY A 417 3.48 20.85 -16.47
CA GLY A 417 2.87 21.54 -15.32
C GLY A 417 3.36 22.97 -15.20
N TRP A 418 4.67 23.20 -15.25
CA TRP A 418 5.25 24.55 -15.18
C TRP A 418 4.95 25.39 -16.41
N ALA A 419 4.95 24.83 -17.61
CA ALA A 419 4.56 25.56 -18.83
C ALA A 419 3.10 26.03 -18.72
N THR A 420 2.17 25.18 -18.27
CA THR A 420 0.79 25.55 -18.05
C THR A 420 0.65 26.64 -16.99
N ALA A 421 1.36 26.50 -15.86
CA ALA A 421 1.35 27.50 -14.79
C ALA A 421 1.86 28.88 -15.27
N MET A 422 2.88 28.93 -16.10
CA MET A 422 3.42 30.18 -16.68
C MET A 422 2.50 30.80 -17.72
N LEU A 423 1.81 29.99 -18.54
CA LEU A 423 0.94 30.47 -19.61
C LEU A 423 -0.41 30.96 -19.10
N THR A 424 -0.89 30.41 -18.00
CA THR A 424 -2.24 30.72 -17.48
C THR A 424 -2.27 31.95 -16.56
N SER A 425 -1.24 32.73 -16.41
CA SER A 425 -1.09 34.05 -15.72
C SER A 425 -2.23 34.51 -14.77
N ARG A 426 -3.04 33.61 -14.22
CA ARG A 426 -4.15 33.91 -13.31
C ARG A 426 -3.72 33.71 -11.87
N PRO A 427 -4.07 34.63 -10.94
CA PRO A 427 -3.92 34.38 -9.51
C PRO A 427 -4.83 33.18 -9.15
N GLY A 428 -4.24 32.05 -8.77
CA GLY A 428 -5.01 30.84 -8.42
C GLY A 428 -4.48 29.57 -9.08
N HIS A 429 -3.17 29.49 -9.36
CA HIS A 429 -2.53 28.27 -9.88
C HIS A 429 -2.65 27.12 -8.90
N ALA A 430 -2.71 25.87 -9.44
CA ALA A 430 -2.58 24.67 -8.64
C ALA A 430 -1.34 24.73 -7.73
N PRO A 431 -1.44 24.26 -6.46
CA PRO A 431 -0.34 24.33 -5.51
C PRO A 431 0.92 23.60 -5.99
N VAL A 432 2.06 24.06 -5.54
CA VAL A 432 3.37 23.43 -5.80
C VAL A 432 3.67 22.42 -4.70
N CYS A 433 3.91 21.17 -5.10
CA CYS A 433 4.28 20.09 -4.17
C CYS A 433 5.58 20.40 -3.42
N THR A 434 5.57 20.27 -2.11
CA THR A 434 6.70 20.56 -1.22
C THR A 434 7.84 19.54 -1.29
N HIS A 435 7.65 18.38 -1.97
CA HIS A 435 8.70 17.39 -2.14
C HIS A 435 9.77 17.85 -3.18
N LEU A 436 9.42 17.90 -4.47
CA LEU A 436 10.34 18.28 -5.56
C LEU A 436 9.71 19.29 -6.56
N GLY A 437 8.80 20.13 -6.10
CA GLY A 437 8.32 21.27 -6.88
C GLY A 437 7.39 20.93 -8.05
N GLY A 438 6.72 19.79 -8.05
CA GLY A 438 5.73 19.42 -9.07
C GLY A 438 4.43 20.21 -8.89
N ILE A 439 3.83 20.65 -10.01
CA ILE A 439 2.50 21.26 -10.00
C ILE A 439 1.47 20.15 -9.71
N THR A 440 0.64 20.35 -8.69
CA THR A 440 -0.39 19.37 -8.30
C THR A 440 -1.62 19.47 -9.19
N THR A 441 -2.39 18.40 -9.26
CA THR A 441 -3.66 18.30 -9.98
C THR A 441 -4.78 18.03 -8.97
N TRP A 442 -5.94 18.69 -9.15
CA TRP A 442 -7.10 18.46 -8.30
C TRP A 442 -7.84 17.18 -8.68
N ASN A 443 -8.03 16.28 -7.73
CA ASN A 443 -8.91 15.12 -7.85
C ASN A 443 -10.27 15.47 -7.24
N ASP A 444 -11.22 15.79 -8.08
CA ASP A 444 -12.54 16.23 -7.70
C ASP A 444 -13.44 15.13 -7.13
N ALA A 445 -13.05 13.87 -7.29
CA ALA A 445 -13.79 12.74 -6.74
C ALA A 445 -13.51 12.53 -5.24
N GLU A 446 -12.37 13.01 -4.75
CA GLU A 446 -11.91 12.84 -3.38
C GLU A 446 -11.66 14.16 -2.64
N ASP A 447 -11.71 15.28 -3.34
CA ASP A 447 -11.37 16.62 -2.84
C ASP A 447 -9.93 16.70 -2.31
N ILE A 448 -8.96 16.22 -3.12
CA ILE A 448 -7.52 16.20 -2.79
C ILE A 448 -6.65 16.75 -3.93
N TRP A 449 -5.47 17.24 -3.57
CA TRP A 449 -4.42 17.60 -4.50
C TRP A 449 -3.46 16.42 -4.72
N GLU A 450 -3.19 16.05 -5.97
CA GLU A 450 -2.30 14.96 -6.36
C GLU A 450 -1.07 15.48 -7.10
N CYS A 451 0.13 15.07 -6.70
CA CYS A 451 1.38 15.39 -7.39
C CYS A 451 1.72 14.31 -8.44
N PRO A 452 1.83 14.65 -9.74
CA PRO A 452 2.09 13.68 -10.80
C PRO A 452 3.52 13.13 -10.80
N LEU A 453 4.46 13.77 -10.07
CA LEU A 453 5.85 13.37 -10.11
C LEU A 453 6.11 12.10 -9.28
N HIS A 454 5.75 12.11 -7.99
CA HIS A 454 6.09 11.03 -7.08
C HIS A 454 4.91 10.59 -6.18
N GLY A 455 3.69 11.08 -6.45
CA GLY A 455 2.48 10.63 -5.80
C GLY A 455 2.23 11.21 -4.41
N SER A 456 2.78 12.36 -4.07
CA SER A 456 2.33 13.09 -2.88
C SER A 456 0.90 13.55 -3.07
N CYS A 457 0.05 13.31 -2.04
CA CYS A 457 -1.32 13.77 -2.00
C CYS A 457 -1.55 14.63 -0.77
N PHE A 458 -2.38 15.66 -0.96
CA PHE A 458 -2.70 16.63 0.08
C PHE A 458 -4.22 16.81 0.14
N ASP A 459 -4.74 17.08 1.32
CA ASP A 459 -6.16 17.45 1.46
C ASP A 459 -6.46 18.83 0.87
N ALA A 460 -7.72 19.23 0.91
CA ALA A 460 -8.14 20.53 0.43
C ALA A 460 -7.49 21.72 1.16
N GLY A 461 -7.06 21.50 2.41
CA GLY A 461 -6.35 22.46 3.25
C GLY A 461 -4.84 22.43 3.07
N GLY A 462 -4.31 21.56 2.20
CA GLY A 462 -2.88 21.44 1.91
C GLY A 462 -2.11 20.52 2.85
N SER A 463 -2.76 19.85 3.81
CA SER A 463 -2.09 18.91 4.70
C SER A 463 -1.71 17.63 3.97
N VAL A 464 -0.54 17.07 4.29
CA VAL A 464 -0.05 15.85 3.64
C VAL A 464 -0.91 14.65 4.02
N LEU A 465 -1.43 13.94 3.03
CA LEU A 465 -2.15 12.67 3.18
C LEU A 465 -1.26 11.47 2.88
N TRP A 466 -0.59 11.45 1.73
CA TRP A 466 0.27 10.35 1.26
C TRP A 466 1.48 10.86 0.49
N GLY A 467 2.44 10.00 0.33
CA GLY A 467 3.60 10.17 -0.55
C GLY A 467 4.84 10.69 0.16
N PRO A 468 5.90 11.01 -0.61
CA PRO A 468 7.19 11.41 -0.04
C PRO A 468 7.20 12.81 0.56
N ALA A 469 6.24 13.70 0.26
CA ALA A 469 6.16 15.01 0.90
C ALA A 469 5.95 14.86 2.41
N THR A 470 6.65 15.68 3.18
CA THR A 470 6.57 15.72 4.66
C THR A 470 6.05 17.06 5.18
N GLU A 471 5.85 18.04 4.30
CA GLU A 471 5.41 19.39 4.62
C GLU A 471 4.13 19.75 3.90
N THR A 472 3.30 20.60 4.51
CA THR A 472 2.06 21.13 3.95
C THR A 472 2.33 22.00 2.73
N LEU A 473 1.30 22.21 1.89
CA LEU A 473 1.38 23.14 0.77
C LEU A 473 1.41 24.59 1.26
N ASP A 474 2.35 25.39 0.75
CA ASP A 474 2.55 26.78 1.21
C ASP A 474 1.49 27.76 0.68
N ARG A 475 0.88 27.45 -0.47
CA ARG A 475 -0.09 28.32 -1.12
C ARG A 475 -1.22 27.49 -1.70
N LEU A 476 -2.43 27.82 -1.31
CA LEU A 476 -3.67 27.23 -1.85
C LEU A 476 -4.35 28.24 -2.77
N PRO A 477 -5.04 27.79 -3.85
CA PRO A 477 -5.89 28.66 -4.63
C PRO A 477 -6.98 29.27 -3.77
N ALA A 478 -7.38 30.52 -4.07
CA ALA A 478 -8.56 31.13 -3.48
C ALA A 478 -9.81 30.27 -3.79
N ASP A 479 -10.78 30.25 -2.88
CA ASP A 479 -12.02 29.49 -3.06
C ASP A 479 -12.66 29.81 -4.42
N GLY A 480 -12.86 28.75 -5.23
CA GLY A 480 -13.42 28.80 -6.59
C GLY A 480 -12.46 28.49 -7.74
N ALA A 481 -11.15 28.33 -7.49
CA ALA A 481 -10.14 27.97 -8.51
C ALA A 481 -9.76 26.47 -8.49
N ARG A 482 -10.69 25.61 -8.04
CA ARG A 482 -10.54 24.15 -7.96
C ARG A 482 -11.06 23.45 -9.21
#